data_9be16ea70aac65d4b36cf2c6aaf09058
#
_entry.id   9be16ea70aac65d4b36cf2c6aaf09058
#
_cell.length_a   1.000
_cell.length_b   1.000
_cell.length_c   1.000
_cell.angle_alpha   90.00
_cell.angle_beta   90.00
_cell.angle_gamma   90.00
#
_symmetry.space_group_name_H-M   'P 1'
#
loop_
_entity.id
_entity.type
_entity.pdbx_description
1 polymer ?
#
loop_
_entity_poly.entity_id
_entity_poly.type
_entity_poly.pdbx_seq_one_letter_code
_entity_poly.pdbx_strand_id
1 'polypeptide(L)'
;MQIHSTHVCFGGQLSYASHDSTATSCEMRFSIFLPPQATVEKRPVLWWLSGLTCTEDNFTSKAGAYRLAAELGLIIVAPDTSPRGDKVPDDEAYDMGQGAGFYLDATQSPWSKHFRMYSYITAELPALIAAEFPVNPDAQGIAGHSMGGHGAITIGLKNPEMYKSVSALSPIVNPLDCPWGQKAFSAYLGEDKASWAEYDACELMQAAGDRSTYPAILIDQGDADAFLEEQLKPQNFVKACEAVGQQVNLRMQPGYDHGFFFVSTFIEDHLRHHAAVLC
;
A
#
# COMPACT_ATOMS: atom_id res chain seq x y z
N MET A 1 -8.58 20.44 -2.78
CA MET A 1 -7.20 19.99 -2.50
C MET A 1 -6.32 21.19 -2.17
N GLN A 2 -5.39 21.08 -1.24
CA GLN A 2 -4.42 22.10 -0.86
C GLN A 2 -3.01 21.55 -0.99
N ILE A 3 -2.12 22.24 -1.70
CA ILE A 3 -0.69 21.92 -1.76
C ILE A 3 0.01 22.68 -0.63
N HIS A 4 0.73 22.00 0.23
CA HIS A 4 1.44 22.57 1.38
C HIS A 4 2.87 22.96 1.03
N SER A 5 3.56 22.14 0.25
CA SER A 5 4.91 22.40 -0.24
C SER A 5 5.17 21.70 -1.57
N THR A 6 6.11 22.25 -2.33
CA THR A 6 6.56 21.69 -3.59
C THR A 6 8.08 21.83 -3.69
N HIS A 7 8.74 20.77 -4.10
CA HIS A 7 10.20 20.69 -4.21
C HIS A 7 10.59 20.17 -5.58
N VAL A 8 11.65 20.73 -6.16
CA VAL A 8 12.29 20.12 -7.34
C VAL A 8 13.08 18.90 -6.88
N CYS A 9 12.84 17.76 -7.53
CA CYS A 9 13.44 16.49 -7.17
C CYS A 9 13.74 15.69 -8.44
N PHE A 10 15.03 15.46 -8.74
CA PHE A 10 15.52 14.76 -9.96
C PHE A 10 14.90 15.28 -11.27
N GLY A 11 14.78 16.60 -11.39
CA GLY A 11 14.17 17.25 -12.56
C GLY A 11 12.64 17.17 -12.61
N GLY A 12 12.03 16.42 -11.73
CA GLY A 12 10.57 16.36 -11.50
C GLY A 12 10.13 17.23 -10.34
N GLN A 13 8.90 17.03 -9.89
CA GLN A 13 8.26 17.78 -8.81
C GLN A 13 7.75 16.84 -7.74
N LEU A 14 8.13 17.06 -6.48
CA LEU A 14 7.61 16.38 -5.30
C LEU A 14 6.76 17.36 -4.51
N SER A 15 5.49 17.02 -4.26
CA SER A 15 4.57 17.86 -3.51
C SER A 15 3.94 17.11 -2.34
N TYR A 16 3.72 17.82 -1.24
CA TYR A 16 2.88 17.40 -0.14
C TYR A 16 1.54 18.12 -0.23
N ALA A 17 0.47 17.38 -0.13
CA ALA A 17 -0.88 17.92 -0.28
C ALA A 17 -1.86 17.31 0.72
N SER A 18 -3.00 17.97 0.90
CA SER A 18 -4.15 17.44 1.63
C SER A 18 -5.47 17.78 0.94
N HIS A 19 -6.50 17.07 1.32
CA HIS A 19 -7.87 17.38 0.95
C HIS A 19 -8.84 16.91 2.03
N ASP A 20 -10.01 17.52 2.07
CA ASP A 20 -11.12 17.03 2.90
C ASP A 20 -11.69 15.78 2.24
N SER A 21 -11.51 14.62 2.90
CA SER A 21 -11.99 13.33 2.40
C SER A 21 -13.43 13.10 2.83
N THR A 22 -14.25 12.69 1.89
CA THR A 22 -15.62 12.24 2.16
C THR A 22 -15.64 10.80 2.67
N ALA A 23 -14.74 9.95 2.19
CA ALA A 23 -14.62 8.56 2.62
C ALA A 23 -14.23 8.45 4.08
N THR A 24 -13.24 9.24 4.53
CA THR A 24 -12.74 9.18 5.91
C THR A 24 -13.35 10.25 6.82
N SER A 25 -14.15 11.19 6.29
CA SER A 25 -14.76 12.31 7.03
C SER A 25 -13.76 13.14 7.83
N CYS A 26 -12.54 13.31 7.31
CA CYS A 26 -11.50 14.17 7.88
C CYS A 26 -10.54 14.65 6.77
N GLU A 27 -9.61 15.53 7.13
CA GLU A 27 -8.50 15.86 6.24
C GLU A 27 -7.60 14.66 6.06
N MET A 28 -7.29 14.31 4.79
CA MET A 28 -6.32 13.29 4.43
C MET A 28 -5.13 13.91 3.73
N ARG A 29 -3.94 13.43 4.05
CA ARG A 29 -2.67 13.87 3.48
C ARG A 29 -2.11 12.84 2.53
N PHE A 30 -1.34 13.31 1.55
CA PHE A 30 -0.56 12.48 0.66
C PHE A 30 0.64 13.25 0.11
N SER A 31 1.63 12.53 -0.36
CA SER A 31 2.68 13.07 -1.22
C SER A 31 2.49 12.58 -2.65
N ILE A 32 2.93 13.38 -3.61
CA ILE A 32 2.94 13.01 -5.01
C ILE A 32 4.24 13.46 -5.66
N PHE A 33 4.89 12.53 -6.36
CA PHE A 33 6.03 12.80 -7.23
C PHE A 33 5.60 12.75 -8.69
N LEU A 34 5.84 13.83 -9.41
CA LEU A 34 5.65 13.94 -10.86
C LEU A 34 7.01 13.88 -11.54
N PRO A 35 7.30 12.87 -12.37
CA PRO A 35 8.56 12.80 -13.12
C PRO A 35 8.61 13.89 -14.19
N PRO A 36 9.79 14.26 -14.73
CA PRO A 36 9.91 15.32 -15.74
C PRO A 36 9.00 15.12 -16.96
N GLN A 37 8.77 13.86 -17.37
CA GLN A 37 7.94 13.49 -18.51
C GLN A 37 6.45 13.84 -18.31
N ALA A 38 6.00 13.96 -17.05
CA ALA A 38 4.62 14.33 -16.73
C ALA A 38 4.24 15.76 -17.18
N THR A 39 5.22 16.57 -17.58
CA THR A 39 4.96 17.90 -18.15
C THR A 39 4.45 17.86 -19.61
N VAL A 40 4.62 16.74 -20.30
CA VAL A 40 4.29 16.62 -21.72
C VAL A 40 3.23 15.54 -22.03
N GLU A 41 3.09 14.56 -21.15
CA GLU A 41 2.13 13.46 -21.34
C GLU A 41 1.68 12.85 -20.04
N LYS A 42 0.56 12.13 -20.06
CA LYS A 42 0.07 11.34 -18.91
C LYS A 42 1.02 10.18 -18.66
N ARG A 43 1.32 9.95 -17.37
CA ARG A 43 2.28 8.94 -16.94
C ARG A 43 1.62 7.85 -16.08
N PRO A 44 2.18 6.62 -16.09
CA PRO A 44 1.79 5.57 -15.16
C PRO A 44 1.93 6.02 -13.71
N VAL A 45 1.08 5.47 -12.82
CA VAL A 45 1.12 5.78 -11.40
C VAL A 45 1.38 4.52 -10.56
N LEU A 46 2.30 4.65 -9.64
CA LEU A 46 2.54 3.69 -8.56
C LEU A 46 1.98 4.25 -7.26
N TRP A 47 1.01 3.54 -6.69
CA TRP A 47 0.49 3.80 -5.36
C TRP A 47 1.37 3.12 -4.33
N TRP A 48 1.91 3.90 -3.40
CA TRP A 48 2.70 3.37 -2.30
C TRP A 48 1.93 3.42 -1.00
N LEU A 49 1.80 2.27 -0.33
CA LEU A 49 1.14 2.14 0.95
C LEU A 49 2.18 1.89 2.06
N SER A 50 2.22 2.75 3.06
CA SER A 50 3.17 2.65 4.17
C SER A 50 2.66 1.74 5.30
N GLY A 51 3.58 1.33 6.18
CA GLY A 51 3.32 0.47 7.33
C GLY A 51 2.76 1.20 8.54
N LEU A 52 2.58 0.46 9.64
CA LEU A 52 2.11 0.98 10.92
C LEU A 52 2.91 2.21 11.36
N THR A 53 2.22 3.17 11.96
CA THR A 53 2.74 4.44 12.50
C THR A 53 3.25 5.44 11.48
N CYS A 54 3.42 5.04 10.22
CA CYS A 54 3.88 5.93 9.16
C CYS A 54 2.81 6.95 8.75
N THR A 55 3.28 8.02 8.12
CA THR A 55 2.50 9.01 7.39
C THR A 55 2.92 8.99 5.91
N GLU A 56 2.41 9.93 5.12
CA GLU A 56 2.85 10.18 3.74
C GLU A 56 4.36 10.50 3.63
N ASP A 57 4.97 11.00 4.71
CA ASP A 57 6.36 11.45 4.72
C ASP A 57 7.38 10.31 4.86
N ASN A 58 7.05 9.22 5.55
CA ASN A 58 8.04 8.19 5.84
C ASN A 58 8.67 7.59 4.57
N PHE A 59 7.85 7.19 3.61
CA PHE A 59 8.36 6.73 2.31
C PHE A 59 9.02 7.88 1.54
N THR A 60 8.36 9.01 1.51
CA THR A 60 8.76 10.18 0.74
C THR A 60 10.17 10.64 1.08
N SER A 61 10.51 10.69 2.37
CA SER A 61 11.80 11.16 2.85
C SER A 61 12.87 10.06 2.97
N LYS A 62 12.49 8.76 3.07
CA LYS A 62 13.42 7.70 3.47
C LYS A 62 13.67 6.63 2.41
N ALA A 63 12.76 6.43 1.44
CA ALA A 63 12.85 5.30 0.52
C ALA A 63 13.88 5.46 -0.60
N GLY A 64 14.26 6.69 -0.97
CA GLY A 64 15.22 6.93 -2.05
C GLY A 64 14.70 6.63 -3.46
N ALA A 65 13.38 6.56 -3.66
CA ALA A 65 12.73 6.06 -4.87
C ALA A 65 12.79 7.01 -6.08
N TYR A 66 12.91 8.32 -5.86
CA TYR A 66 12.54 9.32 -6.86
C TYR A 66 13.53 9.48 -8.04
N ARG A 67 14.81 9.14 -7.85
CA ARG A 67 15.75 9.17 -8.96
C ARG A 67 15.34 8.18 -10.05
N LEU A 68 15.14 6.94 -9.66
CA LEU A 68 14.72 5.91 -10.62
C LEU A 68 13.29 6.15 -11.12
N ALA A 69 12.37 6.63 -10.29
CA ALA A 69 11.04 7.02 -10.74
C ALA A 69 11.07 8.10 -11.82
N ALA A 70 11.97 9.10 -11.70
CA ALA A 70 12.20 10.11 -12.74
C ALA A 70 12.74 9.51 -14.04
N GLU A 71 13.70 8.58 -13.94
CA GLU A 71 14.27 7.88 -15.09
C GLU A 71 13.22 7.04 -15.83
N LEU A 72 12.38 6.31 -15.09
CA LEU A 72 11.34 5.44 -15.63
C LEU A 72 10.07 6.19 -16.06
N GLY A 73 9.92 7.45 -15.64
CA GLY A 73 8.72 8.23 -15.91
C GLY A 73 7.51 7.78 -15.09
N LEU A 74 7.71 7.28 -13.87
CA LEU A 74 6.64 6.85 -12.96
C LEU A 74 6.22 7.99 -12.04
N ILE A 75 4.92 8.26 -11.98
CA ILE A 75 4.33 9.03 -10.88
C ILE A 75 4.27 8.13 -9.65
N ILE A 76 4.60 8.66 -8.48
CA ILE A 76 4.42 7.95 -7.21
C ILE A 76 3.48 8.76 -6.32
N VAL A 77 2.44 8.12 -5.78
CA VAL A 77 1.52 8.69 -4.79
C VAL A 77 1.63 7.88 -3.51
N ALA A 78 1.94 8.55 -2.40
CA ALA A 78 2.01 7.94 -1.08
C ALA A 78 1.03 8.66 -0.14
N PRO A 79 -0.14 8.07 0.16
CA PRO A 79 -1.08 8.60 1.14
C PRO A 79 -0.63 8.35 2.58
N ASP A 80 -1.23 9.09 3.52
CA ASP A 80 -1.18 8.73 4.94
C ASP A 80 -1.81 7.34 5.16
N THR A 81 -1.40 6.67 6.22
CA THR A 81 -1.79 5.29 6.55
C THR A 81 -3.13 5.16 7.24
N SER A 82 -3.70 6.27 7.70
CA SER A 82 -4.99 6.32 8.37
C SER A 82 -5.59 7.72 8.33
N PRO A 83 -6.89 7.88 8.64
CA PRO A 83 -7.45 9.15 9.08
C PRO A 83 -6.74 9.62 10.35
N ARG A 84 -6.62 10.96 10.53
CA ARG A 84 -6.00 11.60 11.70
C ARG A 84 -6.76 12.84 12.12
N GLY A 85 -6.52 13.28 13.37
CA GLY A 85 -7.04 14.52 13.93
C GLY A 85 -7.82 14.33 15.22
N ASP A 86 -8.08 15.42 15.94
CA ASP A 86 -8.69 15.42 17.29
C ASP A 86 -10.09 14.78 17.35
N LYS A 87 -10.80 14.71 16.22
CA LYS A 87 -12.14 14.13 16.12
C LYS A 87 -12.15 12.69 15.61
N VAL A 88 -10.99 12.18 15.22
CA VAL A 88 -10.81 10.81 14.74
C VAL A 88 -10.51 9.91 15.93
N PRO A 89 -11.21 8.78 16.09
CA PRO A 89 -10.89 7.82 17.16
C PRO A 89 -9.43 7.40 17.11
N ASP A 90 -8.86 7.18 18.28
CA ASP A 90 -7.48 6.73 18.44
C ASP A 90 -7.37 5.67 19.54
N ASP A 91 -6.22 5.04 19.64
CA ASP A 91 -5.87 4.05 20.66
C ASP A 91 -4.45 4.32 21.16
N GLU A 92 -4.15 3.96 22.40
CA GLU A 92 -2.81 4.15 22.98
C GLU A 92 -1.76 3.20 22.37
N ALA A 93 -2.19 2.10 21.79
CA ALA A 93 -1.32 1.12 21.16
C ALA A 93 -0.98 1.54 19.71
N TYR A 94 0.30 1.45 19.36
CA TYR A 94 0.80 1.85 18.03
C TYR A 94 0.20 1.06 16.85
N ASP A 95 -0.38 -0.09 17.11
CA ASP A 95 -0.96 -1.02 16.13
C ASP A 95 -2.49 -0.87 15.98
N MET A 96 -3.07 0.20 16.55
CA MET A 96 -4.49 0.54 16.45
C MET A 96 -4.68 2.06 16.28
N GLY A 97 -5.81 2.46 15.73
CA GLY A 97 -6.17 3.86 15.61
C GLY A 97 -5.32 4.62 14.59
N GLN A 98 -4.92 5.85 14.94
CA GLN A 98 -4.18 6.74 14.04
C GLN A 98 -2.79 6.18 13.72
N GLY A 99 -2.54 5.94 12.43
CA GLY A 99 -1.34 5.26 11.93
C GLY A 99 -1.53 3.76 11.68
N ALA A 100 -2.72 3.20 11.93
CA ALA A 100 -3.01 1.78 11.84
C ALA A 100 -4.34 1.48 11.12
N GLY A 101 -4.54 2.07 9.93
CA GLY A 101 -5.80 1.95 9.18
C GLY A 101 -6.02 0.61 8.49
N PHE A 102 -5.02 -0.26 8.42
CA PHE A 102 -5.06 -1.60 7.81
C PHE A 102 -5.67 -1.65 6.40
N TYR A 103 -5.85 -0.51 5.75
CA TYR A 103 -6.37 -0.39 4.38
C TYR A 103 -7.70 -1.13 4.15
N LEU A 104 -8.54 -1.16 5.19
CA LEU A 104 -9.87 -1.75 5.19
C LEU A 104 -10.95 -0.66 5.41
N ASP A 105 -12.22 -1.04 5.27
CA ASP A 105 -13.36 -0.21 5.67
C ASP A 105 -13.97 -0.75 6.96
N ALA A 106 -13.75 -0.05 8.06
CA ALA A 106 -14.27 -0.44 9.36
C ALA A 106 -15.80 -0.40 9.41
N THR A 107 -16.39 -1.39 10.04
CA THR A 107 -17.84 -1.52 10.24
C THR A 107 -18.27 -1.24 11.68
N GLN A 108 -17.33 -1.29 12.63
CA GLN A 108 -17.62 -1.17 14.06
C GLN A 108 -17.41 0.26 14.58
N SER A 109 -18.29 0.68 15.49
CA SER A 109 -18.10 1.93 16.26
C SER A 109 -16.93 1.75 17.25
N PRO A 110 -16.13 2.80 17.46
CA PRO A 110 -16.22 4.17 16.93
C PRO A 110 -15.54 4.36 15.57
N TRP A 111 -14.96 3.32 14.98
CA TRP A 111 -14.06 3.36 13.83
C TRP A 111 -14.78 3.62 12.50
N SER A 112 -15.95 3.05 12.31
CA SER A 112 -16.67 2.95 11.02
C SER A 112 -16.91 4.28 10.30
N LYS A 113 -16.93 5.40 11.04
CA LYS A 113 -17.11 6.73 10.45
C LYS A 113 -15.88 7.21 9.68
N HIS A 114 -14.70 6.91 10.21
CA HIS A 114 -13.44 7.48 9.72
C HIS A 114 -12.51 6.48 9.07
N PHE A 115 -12.41 5.25 9.61
CA PHE A 115 -11.47 4.24 9.15
C PHE A 115 -12.01 3.51 7.92
N ARG A 116 -12.04 4.21 6.78
CA ARG A 116 -12.51 3.71 5.48
C ARG A 116 -11.41 3.82 4.43
N MET A 117 -10.27 3.25 4.78
CA MET A 117 -9.06 3.36 3.96
C MET A 117 -9.15 2.56 2.66
N TYR A 118 -9.91 1.46 2.61
CA TYR A 118 -10.13 0.74 1.35
C TYR A 118 -10.88 1.64 0.36
N SER A 119 -12.02 2.19 0.74
CA SER A 119 -12.78 3.12 -0.12
C SER A 119 -11.95 4.35 -0.51
N TYR A 120 -11.15 4.87 0.41
CA TYR A 120 -10.28 6.01 0.14
C TYR A 120 -9.24 5.71 -0.95
N ILE A 121 -8.51 4.59 -0.83
CA ILE A 121 -7.42 4.20 -1.74
C ILE A 121 -7.96 3.71 -3.10
N THR A 122 -9.14 3.08 -3.14
CA THR A 122 -9.64 2.46 -4.38
C THR A 122 -10.59 3.37 -5.17
N ALA A 123 -11.16 4.40 -4.55
CA ALA A 123 -12.14 5.24 -5.21
C ALA A 123 -11.82 6.74 -5.11
N GLU A 124 -11.76 7.29 -3.89
CA GLU A 124 -11.72 8.75 -3.72
C GLU A 124 -10.37 9.35 -4.15
N LEU A 125 -9.28 8.84 -3.60
CA LEU A 125 -7.95 9.37 -3.92
C LEU A 125 -7.58 9.18 -5.41
N PRO A 126 -7.82 8.03 -6.05
CA PRO A 126 -7.57 7.89 -7.48
C PRO A 126 -8.37 8.85 -8.35
N ALA A 127 -9.63 9.10 -8.00
CA ALA A 127 -10.45 10.07 -8.72
C ALA A 127 -9.90 11.50 -8.58
N LEU A 128 -9.49 11.90 -7.37
CA LEU A 128 -8.85 13.19 -7.11
C LEU A 128 -7.55 13.34 -7.92
N ILE A 129 -6.68 12.34 -7.85
CA ILE A 129 -5.38 12.36 -8.53
C ILE A 129 -5.56 12.41 -10.06
N ALA A 130 -6.52 11.67 -10.61
CA ALA A 130 -6.80 11.70 -12.06
C ALA A 130 -7.37 13.04 -12.54
N ALA A 131 -8.09 13.77 -11.67
CA ALA A 131 -8.64 15.08 -11.99
C ALA A 131 -7.57 16.20 -11.94
N GLU A 132 -6.59 16.10 -11.03
CA GLU A 132 -5.67 17.19 -10.72
C GLU A 132 -4.28 16.99 -11.36
N PHE A 133 -3.89 15.76 -11.72
CA PHE A 133 -2.54 15.44 -12.16
C PHE A 133 -2.53 14.64 -13.48
N PRO A 134 -1.45 14.69 -14.26
CA PRO A 134 -1.35 14.04 -15.55
C PRO A 134 -1.08 12.53 -15.43
N VAL A 135 -1.95 11.79 -14.73
CA VAL A 135 -1.86 10.35 -14.59
C VAL A 135 -2.57 9.61 -15.73
N ASN A 136 -2.02 8.45 -16.11
CA ASN A 136 -2.70 7.49 -16.97
C ASN A 136 -3.51 6.52 -16.09
N PRO A 137 -4.84 6.59 -16.05
CA PRO A 137 -5.66 5.75 -15.19
C PRO A 137 -5.67 4.27 -15.59
N ASP A 138 -5.25 3.94 -16.81
CA ASP A 138 -5.19 2.56 -17.31
C ASP A 138 -3.87 1.86 -17.00
N ALA A 139 -2.87 2.61 -16.48
CA ALA A 139 -1.53 2.12 -16.14
C ALA A 139 -1.21 2.40 -14.66
N GLN A 140 -1.78 1.59 -13.77
CA GLN A 140 -1.64 1.73 -12.33
C GLN A 140 -1.02 0.48 -11.71
N GLY A 141 -0.07 0.68 -10.80
CA GLY A 141 0.50 -0.35 -9.94
C GLY A 141 0.32 0.00 -8.47
N ILE A 142 0.42 -0.99 -7.60
CA ILE A 142 0.31 -0.80 -6.16
C ILE A 142 1.42 -1.54 -5.43
N ALA A 143 2.08 -0.85 -4.52
CA ALA A 143 3.17 -1.37 -3.70
C ALA A 143 3.02 -0.93 -2.26
N GLY A 144 3.64 -1.64 -1.34
CA GLY A 144 3.63 -1.21 0.06
C GLY A 144 4.59 -1.97 0.95
N HIS A 145 4.73 -1.47 2.18
CA HIS A 145 5.58 -2.05 3.20
C HIS A 145 4.77 -2.44 4.43
N SER A 146 5.02 -3.63 5.00
CA SER A 146 4.41 -4.08 6.27
C SER A 146 2.87 -4.14 6.19
N MET A 147 2.15 -3.39 7.04
CA MET A 147 0.71 -3.15 6.93
C MET A 147 0.32 -2.60 5.54
N GLY A 148 1.17 -1.75 4.95
CA GLY A 148 0.95 -1.26 3.58
C GLY A 148 1.17 -2.33 2.52
N GLY A 149 2.09 -3.28 2.76
CA GLY A 149 2.24 -4.47 1.93
C GLY A 149 1.00 -5.37 1.96
N HIS A 150 0.40 -5.53 3.13
CA HIS A 150 -0.93 -6.12 3.29
C HIS A 150 -1.96 -5.41 2.41
N GLY A 151 -2.07 -4.07 2.55
CA GLY A 151 -2.99 -3.27 1.75
C GLY A 151 -2.73 -3.40 0.25
N ALA A 152 -1.48 -3.35 -0.18
CA ALA A 152 -1.11 -3.46 -1.60
C ALA A 152 -1.55 -4.80 -2.21
N ILE A 153 -1.30 -5.91 -1.51
CA ILE A 153 -1.69 -7.23 -1.98
C ILE A 153 -3.22 -7.38 -1.99
N THR A 154 -3.90 -7.09 -0.89
CA THR A 154 -5.36 -7.27 -0.76
C THR A 154 -6.13 -6.39 -1.74
N ILE A 155 -5.74 -5.11 -1.87
CA ILE A 155 -6.36 -4.18 -2.82
C ILE A 155 -6.08 -4.59 -4.27
N GLY A 156 -4.84 -4.99 -4.59
CA GLY A 156 -4.48 -5.45 -5.92
C GLY A 156 -5.24 -6.72 -6.34
N LEU A 157 -5.43 -7.68 -5.42
CA LEU A 157 -6.20 -8.88 -5.66
C LEU A 157 -7.69 -8.61 -5.90
N LYS A 158 -8.27 -7.67 -5.15
CA LYS A 158 -9.69 -7.29 -5.28
C LYS A 158 -9.97 -6.41 -6.50
N ASN A 159 -8.97 -5.70 -7.04
CA ASN A 159 -9.13 -4.74 -8.13
C ASN A 159 -8.14 -4.97 -9.28
N PRO A 160 -8.08 -6.17 -9.89
CA PRO A 160 -7.08 -6.51 -10.90
C PRO A 160 -7.24 -5.69 -12.19
N GLU A 161 -8.44 -5.18 -12.46
CA GLU A 161 -8.68 -4.30 -13.60
C GLU A 161 -8.08 -2.90 -13.41
N MET A 162 -7.90 -2.47 -12.17
CA MET A 162 -7.30 -1.19 -11.85
C MET A 162 -5.78 -1.31 -11.70
N TYR A 163 -5.32 -2.26 -10.90
CA TYR A 163 -3.90 -2.43 -10.57
C TYR A 163 -3.28 -3.55 -11.41
N LYS A 164 -2.47 -3.18 -12.40
CA LYS A 164 -1.85 -4.11 -13.36
C LYS A 164 -0.60 -4.81 -12.80
N SER A 165 0.00 -4.27 -11.74
CA SER A 165 1.16 -4.85 -11.07
C SER A 165 1.09 -4.64 -9.56
N VAL A 166 1.56 -5.63 -8.80
CA VAL A 166 1.53 -5.66 -7.34
C VAL A 166 2.90 -6.03 -6.81
N SER A 167 3.37 -5.33 -5.78
CA SER A 167 4.56 -5.75 -5.05
C SER A 167 4.49 -5.36 -3.57
N ALA A 168 5.28 -6.02 -2.74
CA ALA A 168 5.29 -5.74 -1.30
C ALA A 168 6.67 -6.00 -0.67
N LEU A 169 7.01 -5.19 0.34
CA LEU A 169 8.18 -5.38 1.19
C LEU A 169 7.69 -5.76 2.59
N SER A 170 8.18 -6.86 3.14
CA SER A 170 7.82 -7.39 4.47
C SER A 170 6.32 -7.35 4.78
N PRO A 171 5.42 -7.84 3.91
CA PRO A 171 3.98 -7.69 4.07
C PRO A 171 3.41 -8.55 5.19
N ILE A 172 2.36 -8.05 5.87
CA ILE A 172 1.46 -8.90 6.66
C ILE A 172 0.54 -9.61 5.66
N VAL A 173 0.76 -10.89 5.39
CA VAL A 173 0.00 -11.59 4.33
C VAL A 173 -1.21 -12.36 4.82
N ASN A 174 -1.27 -12.65 6.11
CA ASN A 174 -2.32 -13.48 6.70
C ASN A 174 -2.81 -12.90 8.04
N PRO A 175 -3.51 -11.76 8.02
CA PRO A 175 -4.02 -11.10 9.22
C PRO A 175 -4.88 -12.00 10.13
N LEU A 176 -5.58 -12.98 9.55
CA LEU A 176 -6.37 -13.94 10.33
C LEU A 176 -5.50 -14.81 11.25
N ASP A 177 -4.23 -15.01 10.90
CA ASP A 177 -3.28 -15.88 11.62
C ASP A 177 -2.12 -15.08 12.27
N CYS A 178 -2.31 -13.80 12.55
CA CYS A 178 -1.30 -13.02 13.26
C CYS A 178 -1.91 -12.08 14.31
N PRO A 179 -1.20 -11.80 15.42
CA PRO A 179 -1.71 -10.96 16.51
C PRO A 179 -2.17 -9.56 16.07
N TRP A 180 -1.40 -8.87 15.23
CA TRP A 180 -1.79 -7.54 14.72
C TRP A 180 -3.11 -7.57 13.95
N GLY A 181 -3.25 -8.54 13.05
CA GLY A 181 -4.45 -8.67 12.24
C GLY A 181 -5.67 -9.05 13.08
N GLN A 182 -5.52 -10.02 13.98
CA GLN A 182 -6.62 -10.44 14.86
C GLN A 182 -7.13 -9.29 15.74
N LYS A 183 -6.21 -8.49 16.31
CA LYS A 183 -6.55 -7.32 17.10
C LYS A 183 -7.28 -6.27 16.27
N ALA A 184 -6.70 -5.88 15.14
CA ALA A 184 -7.23 -4.83 14.28
C ALA A 184 -8.58 -5.23 13.68
N PHE A 185 -8.71 -6.46 13.17
CA PHE A 185 -9.92 -6.90 12.51
C PHE A 185 -11.08 -7.11 13.49
N SER A 186 -10.80 -7.65 14.69
CA SER A 186 -11.81 -7.70 15.76
C SER A 186 -12.35 -6.32 16.09
N ALA A 187 -11.48 -5.32 16.24
CA ALA A 187 -11.88 -3.96 16.58
C ALA A 187 -12.57 -3.23 15.41
N TYR A 188 -12.06 -3.37 14.17
CA TYR A 188 -12.59 -2.65 13.01
C TYR A 188 -13.77 -3.34 12.33
N LEU A 189 -13.79 -4.67 12.26
CA LEU A 189 -14.77 -5.46 11.52
C LEU A 189 -15.74 -6.24 12.43
N GLY A 190 -15.41 -6.36 13.74
CA GLY A 190 -16.16 -7.17 14.69
C GLY A 190 -15.74 -8.64 14.65
N GLU A 191 -16.54 -9.52 15.28
CA GLU A 191 -16.16 -10.91 15.50
C GLU A 191 -16.50 -11.88 14.34
N ASP A 192 -17.16 -11.39 13.31
CA ASP A 192 -17.49 -12.22 12.13
C ASP A 192 -16.26 -12.40 11.25
N LYS A 193 -15.62 -13.56 11.37
CA LYS A 193 -14.41 -13.90 10.59
C LYS A 193 -14.64 -14.01 9.08
N ALA A 194 -15.88 -14.15 8.63
CA ALA A 194 -16.18 -14.11 7.20
C ALA A 194 -15.89 -12.72 6.62
N SER A 195 -16.15 -11.66 7.39
CA SER A 195 -15.79 -10.29 6.99
C SER A 195 -14.28 -10.04 6.99
N TRP A 196 -13.51 -10.78 7.80
CA TRP A 196 -12.05 -10.68 7.84
C TRP A 196 -11.39 -11.28 6.60
N ALA A 197 -11.94 -12.39 6.09
CA ALA A 197 -11.44 -13.05 4.89
C ALA A 197 -11.41 -12.12 3.66
N GLU A 198 -12.30 -11.12 3.62
CA GLU A 198 -12.32 -10.11 2.55
C GLU A 198 -11.09 -9.18 2.55
N TYR A 199 -10.32 -9.17 3.64
CA TYR A 199 -9.11 -8.36 3.80
C TYR A 199 -7.87 -9.21 4.13
N ASP A 200 -7.92 -10.53 3.94
CA ASP A 200 -6.78 -11.43 4.12
C ASP A 200 -6.25 -11.89 2.78
N ALA A 201 -4.97 -11.64 2.51
CA ALA A 201 -4.38 -11.95 1.20
C ALA A 201 -4.35 -13.44 0.90
N CYS A 202 -4.17 -14.30 1.92
CA CYS A 202 -4.19 -15.75 1.74
C CYS A 202 -5.59 -16.25 1.41
N GLU A 203 -6.62 -15.78 2.13
CA GLU A 203 -8.02 -16.12 1.87
C GLU A 203 -8.48 -15.63 0.49
N LEU A 204 -8.17 -14.38 0.16
CA LEU A 204 -8.49 -13.79 -1.15
C LEU A 204 -7.82 -14.57 -2.28
N MET A 205 -6.56 -14.99 -2.11
CA MET A 205 -5.84 -15.75 -3.12
C MET A 205 -6.46 -17.14 -3.31
N GLN A 206 -6.79 -17.84 -2.23
CA GLN A 206 -7.44 -19.15 -2.30
C GLN A 206 -8.81 -19.10 -2.98
N ALA A 207 -9.55 -18.00 -2.78
CA ALA A 207 -10.86 -17.79 -3.39
C ALA A 207 -10.80 -17.28 -4.85
N ALA A 208 -9.62 -16.88 -5.35
CA ALA A 208 -9.51 -16.15 -6.63
C ALA A 208 -9.65 -17.02 -7.89
N GLY A 209 -9.72 -18.35 -7.76
CA GLY A 209 -9.75 -19.27 -8.91
C GLY A 209 -8.40 -19.31 -9.65
N ASP A 210 -8.40 -19.69 -10.92
CA ASP A 210 -7.16 -19.77 -11.73
C ASP A 210 -6.55 -18.38 -11.97
N ARG A 211 -5.31 -18.20 -11.53
CA ARG A 211 -4.54 -16.96 -11.69
C ARG A 211 -3.26 -17.13 -12.51
N SER A 212 -3.15 -18.21 -13.26
CA SER A 212 -1.94 -18.54 -14.05
C SER A 212 -1.57 -17.49 -15.11
N THR A 213 -2.52 -16.64 -15.51
CA THR A 213 -2.32 -15.58 -16.52
C THR A 213 -2.04 -14.20 -15.93
N TYR A 214 -2.10 -14.04 -14.59
CA TYR A 214 -1.85 -12.75 -13.94
C TYR A 214 -0.35 -12.47 -13.81
N PRO A 215 0.06 -11.20 -13.84
CA PRO A 215 1.45 -10.82 -13.60
C PRO A 215 1.97 -11.38 -12.27
N ALA A 216 3.25 -11.69 -12.23
CA ALA A 216 3.90 -12.15 -11.00
C ALA A 216 3.85 -11.06 -9.91
N ILE A 217 3.61 -11.48 -8.67
CA ILE A 217 3.71 -10.59 -7.50
C ILE A 217 5.14 -10.66 -6.96
N LEU A 218 5.79 -9.50 -6.77
CA LEU A 218 7.12 -9.43 -6.18
C LEU A 218 7.01 -9.17 -4.67
N ILE A 219 7.69 -9.99 -3.86
CA ILE A 219 7.79 -9.79 -2.42
C ILE A 219 9.25 -9.87 -2.01
N ASP A 220 9.74 -8.86 -1.30
CA ASP A 220 10.99 -8.91 -0.56
C ASP A 220 10.73 -9.05 0.93
N GLN A 221 11.52 -9.89 1.60
CA GLN A 221 11.42 -10.16 3.04
C GLN A 221 12.81 -10.27 3.66
N GLY A 222 13.11 -9.46 4.66
CA GLY A 222 14.33 -9.59 5.44
C GLY A 222 14.28 -10.84 6.35
N ASP A 223 15.34 -11.63 6.38
CA ASP A 223 15.41 -12.82 7.24
C ASP A 223 15.79 -12.52 8.69
N ALA A 224 16.30 -11.29 8.97
CA ALA A 224 16.54 -10.78 10.31
C ALA A 224 15.37 -9.90 10.85
N ASP A 225 14.24 -9.88 10.15
CA ASP A 225 13.04 -9.15 10.54
C ASP A 225 12.41 -9.77 11.80
N ALA A 226 12.35 -9.00 12.88
CA ALA A 226 11.83 -9.46 14.17
C ALA A 226 10.33 -9.84 14.13
N PHE A 227 9.59 -9.40 13.11
CA PHE A 227 8.17 -9.69 12.93
C PHE A 227 7.91 -10.88 12.00
N LEU A 228 8.94 -11.44 11.37
CA LEU A 228 8.85 -12.47 10.35
C LEU A 228 7.97 -13.66 10.77
N GLU A 229 8.26 -14.26 11.91
CA GLU A 229 7.64 -15.50 12.34
C GLU A 229 6.26 -15.31 12.96
N GLU A 230 6.03 -14.19 13.65
CA GLU A 230 4.79 -13.97 14.39
C GLU A 230 3.74 -13.21 13.57
N GLN A 231 4.16 -12.20 12.80
CA GLN A 231 3.25 -11.25 12.17
C GLN A 231 3.18 -11.37 10.64
N LEU A 232 4.30 -11.63 9.96
CA LEU A 232 4.38 -11.47 8.50
C LEU A 232 4.08 -12.76 7.74
N LYS A 233 4.72 -13.86 8.11
CA LYS A 233 4.48 -15.24 7.62
C LYS A 233 4.40 -15.37 6.08
N PRO A 234 5.34 -14.83 5.29
CA PRO A 234 5.22 -14.73 3.84
C PRO A 234 5.00 -16.09 3.14
N GLN A 235 5.44 -17.18 3.74
CA GLN A 235 5.25 -18.53 3.22
C GLN A 235 3.78 -18.97 3.14
N ASN A 236 2.90 -18.41 3.97
CA ASN A 236 1.46 -18.68 3.89
C ASN A 236 0.90 -18.19 2.56
N PHE A 237 1.33 -17.01 2.12
CA PHE A 237 0.90 -16.45 0.84
C PHE A 237 1.49 -17.22 -0.37
N VAL A 238 2.74 -17.64 -0.29
CA VAL A 238 3.34 -18.51 -1.33
C VAL A 238 2.51 -19.78 -1.55
N LYS A 239 2.15 -20.48 -0.46
CA LYS A 239 1.29 -21.67 -0.53
C LYS A 239 -0.09 -21.36 -1.14
N ALA A 240 -0.70 -20.23 -0.79
CA ALA A 240 -1.97 -19.82 -1.36
C ALA A 240 -1.85 -19.52 -2.87
N CYS A 241 -0.76 -18.87 -3.29
CA CYS A 241 -0.47 -18.61 -4.70
C CYS A 241 -0.26 -19.91 -5.51
N GLU A 242 0.50 -20.86 -4.98
CA GLU A 242 0.75 -22.16 -5.61
C GLU A 242 -0.56 -22.91 -5.88
N ALA A 243 -1.52 -22.86 -4.96
CA ALA A 243 -2.80 -23.55 -5.08
C ALA A 243 -3.66 -23.08 -6.26
N VAL A 244 -3.48 -21.82 -6.73
CA VAL A 244 -4.26 -21.20 -7.80
C VAL A 244 -3.42 -20.83 -9.03
N GLY A 245 -2.16 -21.26 -9.08
CA GLY A 245 -1.26 -21.00 -10.20
C GLY A 245 -0.76 -19.55 -10.30
N GLN A 246 -0.94 -18.72 -9.27
CA GLN A 246 -0.41 -17.36 -9.24
C GLN A 246 1.11 -17.39 -9.11
N GLN A 247 1.82 -16.75 -10.03
CA GLN A 247 3.25 -16.57 -9.90
C GLN A 247 3.57 -15.55 -8.79
N VAL A 248 4.41 -15.95 -7.83
CA VAL A 248 4.93 -15.08 -6.77
C VAL A 248 6.45 -15.23 -6.72
N ASN A 249 7.14 -14.10 -6.70
CA ASN A 249 8.59 -14.06 -6.52
C ASN A 249 8.89 -13.56 -5.10
N LEU A 250 8.97 -14.50 -4.16
CA LEU A 250 9.40 -14.21 -2.79
C LEU A 250 10.92 -14.27 -2.70
N ARG A 251 11.56 -13.14 -2.41
CA ARG A 251 13.01 -13.02 -2.24
C ARG A 251 13.32 -12.82 -0.75
N MET A 252 13.98 -13.79 -0.14
CA MET A 252 14.50 -13.64 1.23
C MET A 252 15.83 -12.89 1.19
N GLN A 253 15.94 -11.81 1.94
CA GLN A 253 17.08 -10.88 1.93
C GLN A 253 17.92 -11.07 3.20
N PRO A 254 19.13 -11.67 3.09
CA PRO A 254 19.94 -12.05 4.24
C PRO A 254 20.39 -10.85 5.08
N GLY A 255 20.14 -10.90 6.40
CA GLY A 255 20.58 -9.91 7.37
C GLY A 255 19.77 -8.62 7.41
N TYR A 256 18.74 -8.47 6.59
CA TYR A 256 17.89 -7.28 6.61
C TYR A 256 16.76 -7.39 7.64
N ASP A 257 16.52 -6.29 8.33
CA ASP A 257 15.44 -6.10 9.30
C ASP A 257 14.16 -5.54 8.65
N HIS A 258 13.21 -5.05 9.48
CA HIS A 258 11.94 -4.45 9.04
C HIS A 258 12.03 -2.97 8.67
N GLY A 259 13.20 -2.36 8.78
CA GLY A 259 13.35 -0.91 8.73
C GLY A 259 13.45 -0.31 7.32
N PHE A 260 13.52 1.03 7.27
CA PHE A 260 13.64 1.74 6.00
C PHE A 260 15.01 1.56 5.30
N PHE A 261 16.04 1.06 5.97
CA PHE A 261 17.27 0.64 5.30
C PHE A 261 17.02 -0.55 4.37
N PHE A 262 16.18 -1.49 4.78
CA PHE A 262 15.70 -2.56 3.91
C PHE A 262 14.88 -2.00 2.74
N VAL A 263 13.87 -1.16 3.00
CA VAL A 263 13.04 -0.56 1.95
C VAL A 263 13.91 0.19 0.94
N SER A 264 14.81 1.07 1.38
CA SER A 264 15.65 1.88 0.50
C SER A 264 16.65 1.07 -0.31
N THR A 265 17.02 -0.12 0.16
CA THR A 265 17.93 -1.02 -0.58
C THR A 265 17.23 -1.66 -1.77
N PHE A 266 15.97 -2.08 -1.62
CA PHE A 266 15.26 -2.88 -2.62
C PHE A 266 14.19 -2.12 -3.41
N ILE A 267 13.89 -0.88 -3.07
CA ILE A 267 12.83 -0.12 -3.73
C ILE A 267 13.04 0.05 -5.23
N GLU A 268 14.28 0.16 -5.69
CA GLU A 268 14.57 0.27 -7.13
C GLU A 268 14.14 -0.99 -7.91
N ASP A 269 14.29 -2.18 -7.33
CA ASP A 269 13.82 -3.42 -7.96
C ASP A 269 12.29 -3.45 -8.09
N HIS A 270 11.59 -2.95 -7.06
CA HIS A 270 10.13 -2.82 -7.09
C HIS A 270 9.70 -1.81 -8.15
N LEU A 271 10.36 -0.65 -8.27
CA LEU A 271 10.06 0.32 -9.33
C LEU A 271 10.26 -0.29 -10.73
N ARG A 272 11.32 -1.06 -10.95
CA ARG A 272 11.56 -1.76 -12.23
C ARG A 272 10.52 -2.83 -12.50
N HIS A 273 10.10 -3.58 -11.46
CA HIS A 273 9.02 -4.56 -11.56
C HIS A 273 7.73 -3.91 -12.07
N HIS A 274 7.34 -2.78 -11.48
CA HIS A 274 6.15 -2.05 -11.90
C HIS A 274 6.31 -1.44 -13.31
N ALA A 275 7.44 -0.81 -13.59
CA ALA A 275 7.69 -0.20 -14.90
C ALA A 275 7.66 -1.22 -16.05
N ALA A 276 8.11 -2.45 -15.83
CA ALA A 276 8.06 -3.52 -16.84
C ALA A 276 6.62 -3.89 -17.29
N VAL A 277 5.62 -3.55 -16.48
CA VAL A 277 4.19 -3.81 -16.77
C VAL A 277 3.48 -2.53 -17.22
N LEU A 278 3.87 -1.37 -16.69
CA LEU A 278 3.12 -0.13 -16.83
C LEU A 278 3.66 0.81 -17.91
N CYS A 279 4.94 0.72 -18.26
CA CYS A 279 5.64 1.53 -19.26
C CYS A 279 6.00 0.66 -20.48
#